data_2dcb8b9d1d4d2463ba3e71bbae9e4191
#
_entry.id   2dcb8b9d1d4d2463ba3e71bbae9e4191
#
_cell.length_a   1.000
_cell.length_b   1.000
_cell.length_c   1.000
_cell.angle_alpha   90.00
_cell.angle_beta   90.00
_cell.angle_gamma   90.00
#
_symmetry.space_group_name_H-M   'P 1'
#
loop_
_entity.id
_entity.type
_entity.pdbx_description
1 polymer ?
#
loop_
_entity_poly.entity_id
_entity_poly.type
_entity_poly.pdbx_seq_one_letter_code
_entity_poly.pdbx_strand_id
1 'polypeptide(L)'
;MKPGPIARSADPRVARIIEAFETLTPADVARLGDFYAMDAAFKDPFNEVRGVPAIQQVFTHMYVALEAPRFVIHDVIVQGDQCVLTWDFLFRFRRFRSDLQTVRGASHLKLDAEGLITLHRDYWDAAEELYEKL
;
A
#
# COMPACT_ATOMS: atom_id res chain seq x y z
N MET A 1 19.25 24.33 -1.69
CA MET A 1 17.88 24.08 -2.17
C MET A 1 17.56 22.59 -2.05
N LYS A 2 16.52 22.29 -1.32
CA LYS A 2 16.07 20.93 -1.25
C LYS A 2 15.58 20.53 -2.65
N PRO A 3 16.11 19.47 -3.26
CA PRO A 3 15.56 19.03 -4.54
C PRO A 3 14.08 18.72 -4.34
N GLY A 4 13.26 19.02 -5.32
CA GLY A 4 11.88 18.58 -5.35
C GLY A 4 11.81 17.07 -5.20
N PRO A 5 10.62 16.49 -5.00
CA PRO A 5 10.51 15.06 -4.86
C PRO A 5 11.22 14.37 -6.02
N ILE A 6 12.22 13.56 -5.69
CA ILE A 6 12.91 12.73 -6.68
C ILE A 6 11.87 11.77 -7.22
N ALA A 7 11.67 11.79 -8.54
CA ALA A 7 10.80 10.81 -9.16
C ALA A 7 11.31 9.42 -8.80
N ARG A 8 10.55 8.67 -8.00
CA ARG A 8 10.90 7.33 -7.52
C ARG A 8 10.85 6.30 -8.65
N SER A 9 10.27 6.65 -9.77
CA SER A 9 10.19 5.83 -10.96
C SER A 9 10.20 6.72 -12.21
N ALA A 10 10.81 6.22 -13.29
CA ALA A 10 10.72 6.85 -14.61
C ALA A 10 9.32 6.69 -15.24
N ASP A 11 8.53 5.72 -14.78
CA ASP A 11 7.15 5.55 -15.21
C ASP A 11 6.26 6.47 -14.37
N PRO A 12 5.60 7.49 -14.97
CA PRO A 12 4.81 8.46 -14.23
C PRO A 12 3.59 7.83 -13.54
N ARG A 13 3.07 6.73 -14.07
CA ARG A 13 1.96 6.00 -13.44
C ARG A 13 2.41 5.42 -12.10
N VAL A 14 3.58 4.80 -12.08
CA VAL A 14 4.17 4.19 -10.89
C VAL A 14 4.59 5.25 -9.88
N ALA A 15 5.21 6.34 -10.35
CA ALA A 15 5.62 7.45 -9.48
C ALA A 15 4.40 8.06 -8.74
N ARG A 16 3.28 8.21 -9.42
CA ARG A 16 2.03 8.71 -8.84
C ARG A 16 1.49 7.78 -7.75
N ILE A 17 1.54 6.48 -7.98
CA ILE A 17 1.09 5.47 -7.02
C ILE A 17 1.99 5.46 -5.78
N ILE A 18 3.31 5.52 -5.95
CA ILE A 18 4.25 5.59 -4.84
C ILE A 18 3.94 6.78 -3.94
N GLU A 19 3.80 7.96 -4.53
CA GLU A 19 3.47 9.17 -3.77
C GLU A 19 2.15 9.00 -3.01
N ALA A 20 1.14 8.46 -3.66
CA ALA A 20 -0.16 8.24 -3.04
C ALA A 20 -0.07 7.33 -1.81
N PHE A 21 0.66 6.24 -1.89
CA PHE A 21 0.79 5.31 -0.76
C PHE A 21 1.65 5.89 0.36
N GLU A 22 2.72 6.61 0.04
CA GLU A 22 3.58 7.19 1.08
C GLU A 22 2.95 8.37 1.80
N THR A 23 1.97 9.04 1.19
CA THR A 23 1.27 10.20 1.77
C THR A 23 -0.17 9.88 2.16
N LEU A 24 -0.58 8.62 2.13
CA LEU A 24 -1.96 8.21 2.40
C LEU A 24 -2.40 8.62 3.80
N THR A 25 -3.60 9.18 3.89
CA THR A 25 -4.27 9.55 5.14
C THR A 25 -5.67 8.93 5.18
N PRO A 26 -6.34 8.89 6.35
CA PRO A 26 -7.72 8.41 6.42
C PRO A 26 -8.67 9.14 5.46
N ALA A 27 -8.46 10.44 5.25
CA ALA A 27 -9.29 11.22 4.32
C ALA A 27 -9.16 10.78 2.87
N ASP A 28 -8.01 10.19 2.49
CA ASP A 28 -7.75 9.75 1.13
C ASP A 28 -8.46 8.44 0.78
N VAL A 29 -8.95 7.69 1.77
CA VAL A 29 -9.66 6.43 1.52
C VAL A 29 -10.88 6.64 0.63
N ALA A 30 -11.58 7.75 0.77
CA ALA A 30 -12.73 8.09 -0.07
C ALA A 30 -12.36 8.26 -1.55
N ARG A 31 -11.08 8.52 -1.85
CA ARG A 31 -10.59 8.77 -3.21
C ARG A 31 -9.76 7.63 -3.78
N LEU A 32 -9.83 6.44 -3.19
CA LEU A 32 -9.08 5.29 -3.72
C LEU A 32 -9.47 4.93 -5.15
N GLY A 33 -10.69 5.28 -5.59
CA GLY A 33 -11.10 5.15 -6.99
C GLY A 33 -10.28 5.96 -7.99
N ASP A 34 -9.49 6.94 -7.52
CA ASP A 34 -8.55 7.67 -8.37
C ASP A 34 -7.31 6.84 -8.71
N PHE A 35 -7.05 5.76 -7.97
CA PHE A 35 -5.87 4.90 -8.10
C PHE A 35 -6.20 3.47 -8.49
N TYR A 36 -7.38 2.98 -8.14
CA TYR A 36 -7.83 1.63 -8.43
C TYR A 36 -8.92 1.61 -9.48
N ALA A 37 -8.83 0.63 -10.39
CA ALA A 37 -9.95 0.33 -11.29
C ALA A 37 -11.17 -0.11 -10.48
N MET A 38 -12.37 0.13 -10.99
CA MET A 38 -13.62 -0.14 -10.26
C MET A 38 -13.74 -1.58 -9.77
N ASP A 39 -13.23 -2.54 -10.55
CA ASP A 39 -13.28 -3.97 -10.25
C ASP A 39 -11.91 -4.54 -9.84
N ALA A 40 -11.00 -3.71 -9.35
CA ALA A 40 -9.66 -4.12 -8.96
C ALA A 40 -9.68 -5.27 -7.95
N ALA A 41 -8.77 -6.22 -8.12
CA ALA A 41 -8.54 -7.30 -7.17
C ALA A 41 -7.49 -6.88 -6.15
N PHE A 42 -7.74 -7.15 -4.89
CA PHE A 42 -6.82 -6.88 -3.78
C PHE A 42 -6.65 -8.13 -2.94
N LYS A 43 -5.41 -8.49 -2.64
CA LYS A 43 -5.10 -9.60 -1.75
C LYS A 43 -3.91 -9.28 -0.86
N ASP A 44 -4.03 -9.59 0.43
CA ASP A 44 -2.93 -9.63 1.37
C ASP A 44 -3.04 -10.91 2.20
N PRO A 45 -2.19 -11.16 3.23
CA PRO A 45 -2.28 -12.37 4.03
C PRO A 45 -3.61 -12.58 4.76
N PHE A 46 -4.40 -11.52 4.98
CA PHE A 46 -5.66 -11.60 5.73
C PHE A 46 -6.90 -11.29 4.90
N ASN A 47 -6.74 -10.66 3.74
CA ASN A 47 -7.85 -10.16 2.94
C ASN A 47 -7.75 -10.64 1.51
N GLU A 48 -8.89 -10.94 0.91
CA GLU A 48 -9.01 -11.16 -0.53
C GLU A 48 -10.35 -10.57 -0.95
N VAL A 49 -10.30 -9.44 -1.64
CA VAL A 49 -11.49 -8.67 -2.00
C VAL A 49 -11.42 -8.16 -3.43
N ARG A 50 -12.54 -7.72 -3.94
CA ARG A 50 -12.64 -7.16 -5.29
C ARG A 50 -13.53 -5.92 -5.27
N GLY A 51 -13.07 -4.90 -5.99
CA GLY A 51 -13.80 -3.66 -6.17
C GLY A 51 -13.40 -2.56 -5.19
N VAL A 52 -13.52 -1.32 -5.63
CA VAL A 52 -13.11 -0.15 -4.86
C VAL A 52 -13.80 -0.08 -3.48
N PRO A 53 -15.12 -0.29 -3.37
CA PRO A 53 -15.75 -0.22 -2.03
C PRO A 53 -15.19 -1.22 -1.04
N ALA A 54 -14.89 -2.46 -1.48
CA ALA A 54 -14.32 -3.48 -0.61
C ALA A 54 -12.88 -3.13 -0.22
N ILE A 55 -12.10 -2.59 -1.15
CA ILE A 55 -10.72 -2.13 -0.88
C ILE A 55 -10.75 -0.96 0.12
N GLN A 56 -11.69 -0.04 -0.02
CA GLN A 56 -11.87 1.06 0.93
C GLN A 56 -12.13 0.55 2.35
N GLN A 57 -12.90 -0.53 2.50
CA GLN A 57 -13.14 -1.14 3.80
C GLN A 57 -11.87 -1.73 4.42
N VAL A 58 -11.00 -2.34 3.62
CA VAL A 58 -9.71 -2.86 4.10
C VAL A 58 -8.87 -1.71 4.68
N PHE A 59 -8.76 -0.59 3.96
CA PHE A 59 -8.01 0.57 4.45
C PHE A 59 -8.68 1.24 5.66
N THR A 60 -10.00 1.34 5.68
CA THR A 60 -10.73 1.87 6.83
C THR A 60 -10.45 1.04 8.09
N HIS A 61 -10.48 -0.29 7.97
CA HIS A 61 -10.16 -1.19 9.08
C HIS A 61 -8.73 -0.99 9.59
N MET A 62 -7.79 -0.79 8.68
CA MET A 62 -6.40 -0.50 9.03
C MET A 62 -6.29 0.74 9.92
N TYR A 63 -6.96 1.83 9.55
CA TYR A 63 -6.93 3.08 10.33
C TYR A 63 -7.68 2.98 11.66
N VAL A 64 -8.67 2.10 11.76
CA VAL A 64 -9.37 1.85 13.03
C VAL A 64 -8.48 1.08 13.99
N ALA A 65 -7.77 0.06 13.49
CA ALA A 65 -6.98 -0.85 14.32
C ALA A 65 -5.60 -0.30 14.68
N LEU A 66 -5.00 0.50 13.82
CA LEU A 66 -3.61 0.93 13.91
C LEU A 66 -3.49 2.44 14.09
N GLU A 67 -2.49 2.84 14.87
CA GLU A 67 -2.15 4.23 15.05
C GLU A 67 -1.01 4.63 14.11
N ALA A 68 -1.21 5.74 13.40
CA ALA A 68 -0.24 6.33 12.47
C ALA A 68 0.37 5.33 11.47
N PRO A 69 -0.44 4.49 10.80
CA PRO A 69 0.10 3.56 9.81
C PRO A 69 0.65 4.33 8.61
N ARG A 70 1.85 3.93 8.16
CA ARG A 70 2.46 4.55 6.98
C ARG A 70 3.35 3.56 6.26
N PHE A 71 3.48 3.75 4.95
CA PHE A 71 4.37 2.99 4.10
C PHE A 71 5.63 3.80 3.79
N VAL A 72 6.77 3.12 3.82
CA VAL A 72 8.04 3.65 3.31
C VAL A 72 8.49 2.71 2.20
N ILE A 73 8.48 3.19 0.96
CA ILE A 73 8.80 2.39 -0.21
C ILE A 73 10.30 2.46 -0.49
N HIS A 74 10.94 1.31 -0.65
CA HIS A 74 12.38 1.18 -0.85
C HIS A 74 12.74 0.93 -2.31
N ASP A 75 12.34 -0.23 -2.85
CA ASP A 75 12.71 -0.64 -4.19
C ASP A 75 11.49 -0.60 -5.11
N VAL A 76 11.75 -0.23 -6.34
CA VAL A 76 10.73 -0.10 -7.38
C VAL A 76 11.23 -0.84 -8.62
N ILE A 77 10.49 -1.89 -9.01
CA ILE A 77 10.80 -2.69 -10.19
C ILE A 77 9.61 -2.58 -11.13
N VAL A 78 9.84 -2.10 -12.34
CA VAL A 78 8.79 -1.89 -13.34
C VAL A 78 9.07 -2.75 -14.56
N GLN A 79 8.04 -3.46 -15.02
CA GLN A 79 8.08 -4.21 -16.27
C GLN A 79 6.74 -4.04 -16.99
N GLY A 80 6.73 -3.28 -18.08
CA GLY A 80 5.50 -3.04 -18.83
C GLY A 80 4.42 -2.37 -17.96
N ASP A 81 3.27 -3.01 -17.88
CA ASP A 81 2.12 -2.53 -17.11
C ASP A 81 2.06 -3.13 -15.71
N GLN A 82 3.18 -3.53 -15.16
CA GLN A 82 3.24 -4.04 -13.80
C GLN A 82 4.47 -3.55 -13.06
N CYS A 83 4.38 -3.52 -11.75
CA CYS A 83 5.51 -3.17 -10.90
C CYS A 83 5.48 -3.94 -9.60
N VAL A 84 6.66 -4.03 -8.99
CA VAL A 84 6.83 -4.54 -7.62
C VAL A 84 7.45 -3.43 -6.80
N LEU A 85 6.82 -3.14 -5.66
CA LEU A 85 7.30 -2.16 -4.69
C LEU A 85 7.67 -2.91 -3.42
N THR A 86 8.89 -2.76 -2.93
CA THR A 86 9.24 -3.27 -1.59
C THR A 86 9.07 -2.13 -0.60
N TRP A 87 8.61 -2.47 0.61
CA TRP A 87 8.29 -1.43 1.60
C TRP A 87 8.45 -1.92 3.03
N ASP A 88 8.61 -0.95 3.92
CA ASP A 88 8.34 -1.08 5.35
C ASP A 88 6.98 -0.47 5.64
N PHE A 89 6.16 -1.19 6.39
CA PHE A 89 4.91 -0.69 6.92
C PHE A 89 5.08 -0.44 8.41
N LEU A 90 4.95 0.81 8.82
CA LEU A 90 5.21 1.27 10.17
C LEU A 90 3.91 1.64 10.85
N PHE A 91 3.71 1.16 12.07
CA PHE A 91 2.48 1.44 12.82
C PHE A 91 2.65 1.14 14.31
N ARG A 92 1.67 1.55 15.10
CA ARG A 92 1.49 1.14 16.50
C ARG A 92 0.12 0.50 16.64
N PHE A 93 -0.01 -0.47 17.54
CA PHE A 93 -1.32 -1.01 17.88
C PHE A 93 -2.03 -0.02 18.81
N ARG A 94 -3.22 0.45 18.43
CA ARG A 94 -4.01 1.36 19.28
C ARG A 94 -4.40 0.72 20.59
N ARG A 95 -4.83 -0.56 20.50
CA ARG A 95 -5.40 -1.29 21.63
C ARG A 95 -4.40 -1.52 22.76
N PHE A 96 -3.11 -1.71 22.45
CA PHE A 96 -2.09 -2.14 23.39
C PHE A 96 -1.03 -1.10 23.68
N ARG A 97 -1.15 0.10 23.16
CA ARG A 97 -0.11 1.15 23.25
C ARG A 97 1.27 0.58 22.94
N SER A 98 1.38 -0.17 21.86
CA SER A 98 2.62 -0.84 21.50
C SER A 98 3.71 0.14 21.11
N ASP A 99 4.96 -0.33 21.16
CA ASP A 99 6.06 0.33 20.49
C ASP A 99 5.82 0.35 18.97
N LEU A 100 6.62 1.15 18.26
CA LEU A 100 6.57 1.18 16.81
C LEU A 100 6.85 -0.20 16.25
N GLN A 101 5.93 -0.68 15.42
CA GLN A 101 6.04 -1.94 14.71
C GLN A 101 6.49 -1.70 13.28
N THR A 102 7.24 -2.63 12.73
CA THR A 102 7.64 -2.62 11.32
C THR A 102 7.30 -3.96 10.69
N VAL A 103 6.53 -3.93 9.61
CA VAL A 103 6.26 -5.10 8.76
C VAL A 103 6.93 -4.86 7.42
N ARG A 104 7.81 -5.78 7.02
CA ARG A 104 8.48 -5.73 5.73
C ARG A 104 7.68 -6.51 4.71
N GLY A 105 7.49 -5.95 3.54
CA GLY A 105 6.73 -6.61 2.51
C GLY A 105 6.97 -6.07 1.12
N ALA A 106 6.18 -6.57 0.19
CA ALA A 106 6.21 -6.14 -1.19
C ALA A 106 4.80 -6.16 -1.77
N SER A 107 4.53 -5.23 -2.67
CA SER A 107 3.29 -5.19 -3.43
C SER A 107 3.58 -5.47 -4.89
N HIS A 108 2.81 -6.39 -5.47
CA HIS A 108 2.76 -6.59 -6.91
C HIS A 108 1.51 -5.88 -7.44
N LEU A 109 1.72 -4.94 -8.35
CA LEU A 109 0.65 -4.15 -8.94
C LEU A 109 0.61 -4.37 -10.44
N LYS A 110 -0.60 -4.53 -10.99
CA LYS A 110 -0.85 -4.49 -12.43
C LYS A 110 -1.71 -3.27 -12.72
N LEU A 111 -1.40 -2.59 -13.82
CA LEU A 111 -2.03 -1.34 -14.21
C LEU A 111 -2.78 -1.49 -15.54
N ASP A 112 -3.86 -0.75 -15.70
CA ASP A 112 -4.54 -0.64 -16.98
C ASP A 112 -3.97 0.51 -17.83
N ALA A 113 -4.59 0.75 -18.99
CA ALA A 113 -4.13 1.78 -19.93
C ALA A 113 -4.21 3.20 -19.34
N GLU A 114 -5.12 3.44 -18.41
CA GLU A 114 -5.26 4.73 -17.72
C GLU A 114 -4.34 4.86 -16.50
N GLY A 115 -3.57 3.84 -16.19
CA GLY A 115 -2.68 3.83 -15.03
C GLY A 115 -3.37 3.47 -13.71
N LEU A 116 -4.59 2.95 -13.77
CA LEU A 116 -5.30 2.48 -12.58
C LEU A 116 -4.87 1.06 -12.23
N ILE A 117 -4.80 0.79 -10.93
CA ILE A 117 -4.44 -0.54 -10.42
C ILE A 117 -5.59 -1.51 -10.66
N THR A 118 -5.32 -2.58 -11.40
CA THR A 118 -6.28 -3.67 -11.63
C THR A 118 -6.05 -4.86 -10.72
N LEU A 119 -4.80 -5.06 -10.29
CA LEU A 119 -4.42 -6.06 -9.30
C LEU A 119 -3.46 -5.42 -8.31
N HIS A 120 -3.75 -5.61 -7.03
CA HIS A 120 -2.85 -5.25 -5.93
C HIS A 120 -2.71 -6.48 -5.02
N ARG A 121 -1.54 -7.07 -5.00
CA ARG A 121 -1.27 -8.18 -4.11
C ARG A 121 -0.07 -7.88 -3.23
N ASP A 122 -0.29 -7.91 -1.91
CA ASP A 122 0.75 -7.75 -0.92
C ASP A 122 1.31 -9.10 -0.50
N TYR A 123 2.63 -9.18 -0.43
CA TYR A 123 3.37 -10.35 0.02
C TYR A 123 4.17 -9.99 1.25
N TRP A 124 3.83 -10.60 2.36
CA TRP A 124 4.62 -10.52 3.57
C TRP A 124 4.35 -11.75 4.42
N ASP A 125 5.35 -12.16 5.19
CA ASP A 125 5.23 -13.34 6.04
C ASP A 125 4.61 -12.93 7.38
N ALA A 126 3.34 -13.27 7.57
CA ALA A 126 2.61 -12.92 8.78
C ALA A 126 3.23 -13.59 10.02
N ALA A 127 3.76 -14.80 9.88
CA ALA A 127 4.43 -15.49 10.98
C ALA A 127 5.69 -14.75 11.40
N GLU A 128 6.57 -14.44 10.45
CA GLU A 128 7.83 -13.74 10.73
C GLU A 128 7.61 -12.30 11.14
N GLU A 129 6.78 -11.56 10.40
CA GLU A 129 6.66 -10.11 10.56
C GLU A 129 5.68 -9.70 11.65
N LEU A 130 4.76 -10.55 12.06
CA LEU A 130 3.76 -10.22 13.07
C LEU A 130 3.78 -11.19 14.25
N TYR A 131 3.50 -12.48 14.03
CA TYR A 131 3.28 -13.43 15.12
C TYR A 131 4.54 -13.72 15.94
N GLU A 132 5.71 -13.76 15.33
CA GLU A 132 6.97 -13.97 16.05
C GLU A 132 7.38 -12.76 16.89
N LYS A 133 6.83 -11.57 16.61
CA LYS A 133 7.09 -10.35 17.38
C LYS A 133 6.11 -10.14 18.53
N LEU A 134 5.06 -10.92 18.56
CA LEU A 134 4.09 -10.89 19.65
C LEU A 134 4.52 -11.86 20.75
#